data_64c7eb2d5d5e170d81d1a6f80b43c4b4
#
_entry.id   64c7eb2d5d5e170d81d1a6f80b43c4b4
#
_cell.length_a   1.000
_cell.length_b   1.000
_cell.length_c   1.000
_cell.angle_alpha   90.00
_cell.angle_beta   90.00
_cell.angle_gamma   90.00
#
_symmetry.space_group_name_H-M   'P 1'
#
loop_
_entity.id
_entity.type
_entity.pdbx_description
1 polymer ?
#
loop_
_entity_poly.entity_id
_entity_poly.type
_entity_poly.pdbx_seq_one_letter_code
_entity_poly.pdbx_strand_id
1 'polypeptide(L)'
;VCWLLDPILFPGLRRTEIVEPVFVIGHGRSGTTHLHDLLYRDQERFSCFMMWELFWPSLLPKKLIRGFGRLDARWFGGLFERRARARSDARYSKTRDAHHQAADYPEEDDGILTYSCASGSWSLRVPDLSIVSVHYLDEWPERRRRRLMRFYRECIRRQLYLNGPEKTHLSKNPTFTGRVESLIEYFPDARFVLPYRNPLETIPSLLALMRGFWTLRGVDEETMQRGFAQLYEQSIHSYTYPEDVLARHQDILVSRIDYRSLVTRPRATVEKLYADFGYEVAPSLRAVLEEAETRVGHHETKHQYSLESYGLSETQIRERLAPLFARFGWASSPDEDSATTPSFG
;
A
#
# COMPACT_ATOMS: atom_id res chain seq x y z
N VAL A 1 -17.68 -0.71 -22.69
CA VAL A 1 -19.16 -0.64 -22.70
C VAL A 1 -19.70 -0.50 -21.27
N CYS A 2 -19.46 -1.44 -20.33
CA CYS A 2 -20.02 -1.39 -18.96
C CYS A 2 -19.72 -0.07 -18.24
N TRP A 3 -18.54 0.49 -18.38
CA TRP A 3 -18.14 1.76 -17.81
C TRP A 3 -19.04 2.94 -18.22
N LEU A 4 -19.47 2.97 -19.48
CA LEU A 4 -20.35 3.99 -20.03
C LEU A 4 -21.81 3.78 -19.61
N LEU A 5 -22.20 2.54 -19.31
CA LEU A 5 -23.54 2.20 -18.84
C LEU A 5 -23.73 2.49 -17.35
N ASP A 6 -22.66 2.47 -16.55
CA ASP A 6 -22.74 2.66 -15.10
C ASP A 6 -23.56 3.93 -14.71
N PRO A 7 -23.28 5.14 -15.24
CA PRO A 7 -24.00 6.34 -14.81
C PRO A 7 -25.44 6.40 -15.32
N ILE A 8 -25.82 5.56 -16.28
CA ILE A 8 -27.18 5.43 -16.80
C ILE A 8 -27.97 4.47 -15.92
N LEU A 9 -27.39 3.29 -15.62
CA LEU A 9 -28.04 2.23 -14.84
C LEU A 9 -28.05 2.56 -13.33
N PHE A 10 -27.08 3.34 -12.88
CA PHE A 10 -26.91 3.69 -11.46
C PHE A 10 -26.79 5.21 -11.29
N PRO A 11 -27.88 5.97 -11.42
CA PRO A 11 -27.85 7.44 -11.39
C PRO A 11 -27.33 8.00 -10.05
N GLY A 12 -27.49 7.27 -8.94
CA GLY A 12 -26.93 7.61 -7.64
C GLY A 12 -25.39 7.67 -7.61
N LEU A 13 -24.71 7.01 -8.56
CA LEU A 13 -23.26 7.05 -8.69
C LEU A 13 -22.71 8.48 -8.82
N ARG A 14 -23.44 9.36 -9.52
CA ARG A 14 -23.05 10.77 -9.71
C ARG A 14 -23.08 11.58 -8.42
N ARG A 15 -23.87 11.13 -7.43
CA ARG A 15 -24.03 11.80 -6.12
C ARG A 15 -23.10 11.24 -5.07
N THR A 16 -22.36 10.14 -5.37
CA THR A 16 -21.39 9.58 -4.45
C THR A 16 -20.17 10.49 -4.41
N GLU A 17 -19.92 11.09 -3.28
CA GLU A 17 -18.76 11.91 -3.01
C GLU A 17 -17.61 11.06 -2.49
N ILE A 18 -16.40 11.54 -2.68
CA ILE A 18 -15.19 10.98 -2.09
C ILE A 18 -14.74 12.02 -1.09
N VAL A 19 -14.89 11.71 0.19
CA VAL A 19 -14.63 12.65 1.28
C VAL A 19 -13.46 12.11 2.11
N GLU A 20 -12.47 12.96 2.33
CA GLU A 20 -11.31 12.69 3.19
C GLU A 20 -10.66 11.33 2.97
N PRO A 21 -10.35 10.91 1.72
CA PRO A 21 -9.77 9.60 1.47
C PRO A 21 -8.42 9.46 2.17
N VAL A 22 -8.16 8.29 2.74
CA VAL A 22 -6.92 8.00 3.47
C VAL A 22 -5.99 7.19 2.57
N PHE A 23 -4.79 7.71 2.33
CA PHE A 23 -3.75 7.07 1.54
C PHE A 23 -2.60 6.60 2.43
N VAL A 24 -2.47 5.28 2.62
CA VAL A 24 -1.31 4.66 3.24
C VAL A 24 -0.25 4.48 2.16
N ILE A 25 0.73 5.38 2.15
CA ILE A 25 1.83 5.40 1.20
C ILE A 25 3.16 5.29 1.95
N GLY A 26 4.17 4.74 1.33
CA GLY A 26 5.49 4.60 1.94
C GLY A 26 6.31 3.59 1.15
N HIS A 27 7.57 3.49 1.48
CA HIS A 27 8.41 2.49 0.82
C HIS A 27 7.86 1.07 1.01
N GLY A 28 7.94 0.24 0.00
CA GLY A 28 7.64 -1.19 0.13
C GLY A 28 8.42 -1.81 1.28
N ARG A 29 7.89 -2.80 1.97
CA ARG A 29 8.51 -3.46 3.13
C ARG A 29 8.57 -2.62 4.42
N SER A 30 7.94 -1.44 4.47
CA SER A 30 7.86 -0.60 5.68
C SER A 30 6.66 -0.88 6.58
N GLY A 31 5.96 -2.00 6.39
CA GLY A 31 4.82 -2.39 7.21
C GLY A 31 3.47 -1.82 6.76
N THR A 32 3.39 -1.27 5.55
CA THR A 32 2.15 -0.73 4.96
C THR A 32 1.00 -1.73 4.99
N THR A 33 1.26 -3.03 4.71
CA THR A 33 0.24 -4.08 4.74
C THR A 33 -0.28 -4.32 6.15
N HIS A 34 0.60 -4.43 7.14
CA HIS A 34 0.19 -4.64 8.53
C HIS A 34 -0.66 -3.49 9.06
N LEU A 35 -0.24 -2.25 8.77
CA LEU A 35 -1.03 -1.07 9.12
C LEU A 35 -2.39 -1.05 8.42
N HIS A 36 -2.42 -1.35 7.12
CA HIS A 36 -3.66 -1.41 6.35
C HIS A 36 -4.63 -2.44 6.90
N ASP A 37 -4.14 -3.62 7.32
CA ASP A 37 -4.96 -4.65 7.94
C ASP A 37 -5.61 -4.18 9.24
N LEU A 38 -4.87 -3.47 10.08
CA LEU A 38 -5.41 -2.92 11.33
C LEU A 38 -6.48 -1.87 11.03
N LEU A 39 -6.22 -0.95 10.09
CA LEU A 39 -7.17 0.12 9.72
C LEU A 39 -8.42 -0.45 9.04
N TYR A 40 -8.26 -1.43 8.15
CA TYR A 40 -9.39 -2.07 7.45
C TYR A 40 -10.38 -2.74 8.42
N ARG A 41 -9.95 -3.13 9.62
CA ARG A 41 -10.85 -3.70 10.64
C ARG A 41 -11.91 -2.70 11.13
N ASP A 42 -11.70 -1.40 10.96
CA ASP A 42 -12.73 -0.39 11.14
C ASP A 42 -13.65 -0.33 9.90
N GLN A 43 -14.45 -1.37 9.71
CA GLN A 43 -15.35 -1.50 8.57
C GLN A 43 -16.55 -0.54 8.62
N GLU A 44 -16.80 0.10 9.75
CA GLU A 44 -17.82 1.15 9.85
C GLU A 44 -17.34 2.43 9.17
N ARG A 45 -16.05 2.75 9.31
CA ARG A 45 -15.42 3.94 8.74
C ARG A 45 -14.89 3.72 7.33
N PHE A 46 -14.13 2.65 7.13
CA PHE A 46 -13.34 2.48 5.92
C PHE A 46 -13.93 1.51 4.90
N SER A 47 -13.64 1.82 3.65
CA SER A 47 -13.92 0.96 2.52
C SER A 47 -12.69 0.91 1.61
N CYS A 48 -12.25 -0.32 1.27
CA CYS A 48 -11.08 -0.60 0.43
C CYS A 48 -11.49 -1.33 -0.85
N PHE A 49 -10.61 -1.35 -1.85
CA PHE A 49 -10.74 -2.30 -2.94
C PHE A 49 -10.41 -3.71 -2.45
N MET A 50 -11.32 -4.64 -2.72
CA MET A 50 -11.04 -6.07 -2.58
C MET A 50 -10.31 -6.60 -3.81
N MET A 51 -9.47 -7.63 -3.66
CA MET A 51 -8.71 -8.24 -4.76
C MET A 51 -9.59 -8.51 -6.00
N TRP A 52 -10.78 -9.09 -5.83
CA TRP A 52 -11.67 -9.38 -6.95
C TRP A 52 -12.23 -8.13 -7.64
N GLU A 53 -12.34 -6.99 -6.92
CA GLU A 53 -12.86 -5.74 -7.46
C GLU A 53 -11.88 -5.06 -8.41
N LEU A 54 -10.57 -5.33 -8.26
CA LEU A 54 -9.51 -4.77 -9.11
C LEU A 54 -9.60 -5.27 -10.55
N PHE A 55 -10.19 -6.45 -10.76
CA PHE A 55 -10.42 -6.99 -12.10
C PHE A 55 -11.60 -6.33 -12.84
N TRP A 56 -12.39 -5.50 -12.15
CA TRP A 56 -13.61 -4.92 -12.71
C TRP A 56 -13.72 -3.42 -12.38
N PRO A 57 -13.15 -2.52 -13.21
CA PRO A 57 -13.25 -1.08 -12.95
C PRO A 57 -14.70 -0.55 -13.03
N SER A 58 -15.59 -1.22 -13.78
CA SER A 58 -17.01 -0.87 -13.89
C SER A 58 -17.85 -1.41 -12.74
N LEU A 59 -18.92 -0.69 -12.39
CA LEU A 59 -19.87 -1.06 -11.35
C LEU A 59 -20.80 -2.21 -11.77
N LEU A 60 -21.25 -2.20 -13.02
CA LEU A 60 -22.21 -3.20 -13.53
C LEU A 60 -21.74 -4.64 -13.32
N PRO A 61 -20.54 -5.08 -13.78
CA PRO A 61 -20.10 -6.45 -13.53
C PRO A 61 -19.94 -6.76 -12.04
N LYS A 62 -19.51 -5.82 -11.21
CA LYS A 62 -19.43 -6.01 -9.76
C LYS A 62 -20.79 -6.30 -9.14
N LYS A 63 -21.82 -5.54 -9.54
CA LYS A 63 -23.20 -5.77 -9.06
C LYS A 63 -23.77 -7.09 -9.56
N LEU A 64 -23.46 -7.50 -10.80
CA LEU A 64 -23.87 -8.81 -11.33
C LEU A 64 -23.21 -9.95 -10.54
N ILE A 65 -21.92 -9.86 -10.26
CA ILE A 65 -21.19 -10.86 -9.44
C ILE A 65 -21.84 -10.97 -8.05
N ARG A 66 -22.09 -9.85 -7.37
CA ARG A 66 -22.75 -9.85 -6.06
C ARG A 66 -24.21 -10.36 -6.13
N GLY A 67 -24.91 -10.02 -7.20
CA GLY A 67 -26.27 -10.53 -7.44
C GLY A 67 -26.27 -12.04 -7.60
N PHE A 68 -25.34 -12.57 -8.40
CA PHE A 68 -25.18 -14.01 -8.58
C PHE A 68 -24.78 -14.70 -7.26
N GLY A 69 -23.84 -14.13 -6.48
CA GLY A 69 -23.49 -14.68 -5.17
C GLY A 69 -24.68 -14.77 -4.21
N ARG A 70 -25.58 -13.76 -4.20
CA ARG A 70 -26.82 -13.80 -3.41
C ARG A 70 -27.78 -14.89 -3.88
N LEU A 71 -27.91 -15.08 -5.20
CA LEU A 71 -28.73 -16.16 -5.77
C LEU A 71 -28.14 -17.53 -5.44
N ASP A 72 -26.81 -17.68 -5.56
CA ASP A 72 -26.10 -18.90 -5.19
C ASP A 72 -26.30 -19.24 -3.70
N ALA A 73 -26.16 -18.27 -2.82
CA ALA A 73 -26.40 -18.45 -1.40
C ALA A 73 -27.85 -18.90 -1.11
N ARG A 74 -28.82 -18.30 -1.81
CA ARG A 74 -30.25 -18.57 -1.60
C ARG A 74 -30.69 -19.90 -2.16
N TRP A 75 -30.25 -20.29 -3.35
CA TRP A 75 -30.76 -21.43 -4.10
C TRP A 75 -29.84 -22.65 -4.09
N PHE A 76 -28.53 -22.44 -3.98
CA PHE A 76 -27.53 -23.50 -4.05
C PHE A 76 -26.65 -23.58 -2.79
N GLY A 77 -27.06 -22.89 -1.72
CA GLY A 77 -26.34 -22.91 -0.45
C GLY A 77 -24.91 -22.38 -0.55
N GLY A 78 -24.59 -21.51 -1.52
CA GLY A 78 -23.25 -20.95 -1.71
C GLY A 78 -22.25 -21.92 -2.38
N LEU A 79 -22.74 -22.88 -3.16
CA LEU A 79 -21.89 -23.91 -3.78
C LEU A 79 -20.86 -23.34 -4.75
N PHE A 80 -21.28 -22.39 -5.60
CA PHE A 80 -20.39 -21.78 -6.60
C PHE A 80 -19.39 -20.86 -5.94
N GLU A 81 -19.81 -20.09 -4.94
CA GLU A 81 -18.91 -19.24 -4.16
C GLU A 81 -17.84 -20.07 -3.45
N ARG A 82 -18.22 -21.15 -2.74
CA ARG A 82 -17.24 -22.06 -2.08
C ARG A 82 -16.25 -22.66 -3.06
N ARG A 83 -16.70 -23.06 -4.26
CA ARG A 83 -15.81 -23.59 -5.31
C ARG A 83 -14.88 -22.53 -5.87
N ALA A 84 -15.36 -21.30 -6.06
CA ALA A 84 -14.55 -20.18 -6.51
C ALA A 84 -13.49 -19.82 -5.48
N ARG A 85 -13.84 -19.77 -4.18
CA ARG A 85 -12.88 -19.55 -3.07
C ARG A 85 -11.82 -20.66 -3.03
N ALA A 86 -12.22 -21.94 -3.06
CA ALA A 86 -11.27 -23.04 -3.04
C ALA A 86 -10.27 -23.00 -4.22
N ARG A 87 -10.71 -22.61 -5.43
CA ARG A 87 -9.83 -22.41 -6.57
C ARG A 87 -8.89 -21.22 -6.41
N SER A 88 -9.40 -20.13 -5.86
CA SER A 88 -8.61 -18.93 -5.53
C SER A 88 -7.53 -19.28 -4.50
N ASP A 89 -7.92 -19.97 -3.43
CA ASP A 89 -7.02 -20.40 -2.37
C ASP A 89 -5.91 -21.33 -2.88
N ALA A 90 -6.25 -22.28 -3.73
CA ALA A 90 -5.27 -23.18 -4.37
C ALA A 90 -4.30 -22.40 -5.28
N ARG A 91 -4.78 -21.37 -5.99
CA ARG A 91 -3.95 -20.54 -6.87
C ARG A 91 -2.98 -19.66 -6.11
N TYR A 92 -3.42 -19.09 -4.99
CA TYR A 92 -2.64 -18.16 -4.17
C TYR A 92 -1.91 -18.81 -2.99
N SER A 93 -2.07 -20.13 -2.78
CA SER A 93 -1.44 -20.86 -1.68
C SER A 93 0.09 -20.71 -1.63
N LYS A 94 0.75 -20.62 -2.78
CA LYS A 94 2.21 -20.48 -2.90
C LYS A 94 2.73 -19.06 -2.62
N THR A 95 1.86 -18.06 -2.59
CA THR A 95 2.22 -16.65 -2.34
C THR A 95 1.74 -16.17 -0.98
N ARG A 96 1.02 -16.99 -0.22
CA ARG A 96 0.47 -16.66 1.11
C ARG A 96 1.51 -16.25 2.14
N ASP A 97 2.71 -16.83 2.08
CA ASP A 97 3.80 -16.52 3.03
C ASP A 97 4.36 -15.10 2.82
N ALA A 98 4.19 -14.54 1.61
CA ALA A 98 4.65 -13.19 1.29
C ALA A 98 3.53 -12.12 1.39
N HIS A 99 2.28 -12.49 1.04
CA HIS A 99 1.09 -11.63 1.11
C HIS A 99 -0.16 -12.49 1.34
N HIS A 100 -1.00 -12.10 2.31
CA HIS A 100 -2.33 -12.69 2.47
C HIS A 100 -3.22 -12.31 1.28
N GLN A 101 -3.15 -13.07 0.20
CA GLN A 101 -3.99 -12.86 -0.98
C GLN A 101 -5.20 -13.80 -0.93
N ALA A 102 -6.38 -13.22 -0.83
CA ALA A 102 -7.66 -13.89 -1.01
C ALA A 102 -8.56 -13.00 -1.83
N ALA A 103 -9.50 -13.58 -2.58
CA ALA A 103 -10.36 -12.81 -3.47
C ALA A 103 -11.18 -11.73 -2.73
N ASP A 104 -11.54 -12.00 -1.49
CA ASP A 104 -12.33 -11.14 -0.59
C ASP A 104 -11.45 -10.42 0.46
N TYR A 105 -10.14 -10.27 0.18
CA TYR A 105 -9.20 -9.55 1.03
C TYR A 105 -8.86 -8.18 0.41
N PRO A 106 -8.67 -7.12 1.23
CA PRO A 106 -8.25 -5.82 0.74
C PRO A 106 -6.88 -5.88 0.09
N GLU A 107 -6.74 -5.21 -1.05
CA GLU A 107 -5.51 -5.24 -1.84
C GLU A 107 -5.11 -3.83 -2.28
N GLU A 108 -3.93 -3.71 -2.86
CA GLU A 108 -3.41 -2.44 -3.35
C GLU A 108 -4.22 -1.90 -4.53
N ASP A 109 -4.67 -0.66 -4.44
CA ASP A 109 -5.44 0.03 -5.49
C ASP A 109 -4.71 0.07 -6.83
N ASP A 110 -3.38 -0.01 -6.77
CA ASP A 110 -2.50 -0.04 -7.94
C ASP A 110 -2.93 -1.10 -8.96
N GLY A 111 -3.50 -2.22 -8.48
CA GLY A 111 -4.02 -3.27 -9.33
C GLY A 111 -5.04 -2.79 -10.35
N ILE A 112 -5.91 -1.82 -10.01
CA ILE A 112 -6.92 -1.28 -10.95
C ILE A 112 -6.29 -0.44 -12.06
N LEU A 113 -5.09 0.12 -11.81
CA LEU A 113 -4.34 0.93 -12.77
C LEU A 113 -3.63 0.11 -13.84
N THR A 114 -3.63 -1.22 -13.72
CA THR A 114 -3.12 -2.16 -14.74
C THR A 114 -3.80 -1.91 -16.08
N TYR A 115 -5.09 -1.56 -16.09
CA TYR A 115 -5.85 -1.21 -17.30
C TYR A 115 -5.36 0.06 -18.00
N SER A 116 -4.60 0.89 -17.30
CA SER A 116 -4.02 2.14 -17.82
C SER A 116 -2.51 2.04 -18.04
N CYS A 117 -1.94 0.84 -17.94
CA CYS A 117 -0.49 0.59 -17.96
C CYS A 117 0.27 1.49 -16.97
N ALA A 118 -0.34 1.74 -15.79
CA ALA A 118 0.19 2.65 -14.77
C ALA A 118 0.29 1.98 -13.39
N SER A 119 0.33 0.65 -13.36
CA SER A 119 0.51 -0.15 -12.14
C SER A 119 1.97 -0.49 -11.94
N GLY A 120 2.46 -0.35 -10.71
CA GLY A 120 3.80 -0.80 -10.30
C GLY A 120 3.96 -2.32 -10.32
N SER A 121 2.85 -3.07 -10.37
CA SER A 121 2.89 -4.53 -10.53
C SER A 121 3.57 -5.00 -11.82
N TRP A 122 3.72 -4.11 -12.80
CA TRP A 122 4.51 -4.39 -14.00
C TRP A 122 5.99 -4.59 -13.69
N SER A 123 6.54 -3.93 -12.68
CA SER A 123 7.94 -4.11 -12.24
C SER A 123 8.25 -5.55 -11.82
N LEU A 124 7.23 -6.28 -11.33
CA LEU A 124 7.38 -7.70 -11.03
C LEU A 124 7.64 -8.57 -12.27
N ARG A 125 7.34 -8.05 -13.48
CA ARG A 125 7.45 -8.77 -14.75
C ARG A 125 8.53 -8.22 -15.66
N VAL A 126 8.73 -6.91 -15.60
CA VAL A 126 9.65 -6.16 -16.47
C VAL A 126 10.73 -5.54 -15.61
N PRO A 127 11.96 -6.04 -15.68
CA PRO A 127 13.07 -5.54 -14.85
C PRO A 127 13.59 -4.17 -15.33
N ASP A 128 13.32 -3.78 -16.58
CA ASP A 128 13.59 -2.41 -17.03
C ASP A 128 12.49 -1.45 -16.58
N LEU A 129 12.73 -0.79 -15.46
CA LEU A 129 11.76 0.08 -14.81
C LEU A 129 11.64 1.46 -15.49
N SER A 130 12.51 1.78 -16.45
CA SER A 130 12.40 3.00 -17.26
C SER A 130 11.15 2.94 -18.16
N ILE A 131 10.74 1.75 -18.55
CA ILE A 131 9.53 1.53 -19.37
C ILE A 131 8.26 1.79 -18.55
N VAL A 132 8.31 1.55 -17.23
CA VAL A 132 7.16 1.66 -16.31
C VAL A 132 7.50 2.61 -15.17
N SER A 133 7.71 3.88 -15.49
CA SER A 133 8.11 4.92 -14.54
C SER A 133 6.98 5.40 -13.61
N VAL A 134 6.19 4.47 -13.06
CA VAL A 134 5.03 4.80 -12.21
C VAL A 134 5.41 5.41 -10.86
N HIS A 135 6.65 5.19 -10.41
CA HIS A 135 7.21 5.80 -9.21
C HIS A 135 7.57 7.28 -9.39
N TYR A 136 7.47 7.81 -10.61
CA TYR A 136 7.69 9.21 -10.97
C TYR A 136 6.48 9.78 -11.71
N LEU A 137 5.27 9.39 -11.26
CA LEU A 137 4.03 9.73 -11.99
C LEU A 137 3.80 11.24 -12.04
N ASP A 138 4.18 11.98 -11.02
CA ASP A 138 4.02 13.43 -10.99
C ASP A 138 4.90 14.16 -12.01
N GLU A 139 5.94 13.48 -12.53
CA GLU A 139 6.78 13.97 -13.64
C GLU A 139 6.18 13.66 -15.03
N TRP A 140 5.11 12.86 -15.10
CA TRP A 140 4.50 12.52 -16.38
C TRP A 140 3.87 13.75 -17.05
N PRO A 141 3.75 13.77 -18.38
CA PRO A 141 3.03 14.82 -19.09
C PRO A 141 1.63 15.02 -18.49
N GLU A 142 1.26 16.27 -18.21
CA GLU A 142 0.03 16.66 -17.52
C GLU A 142 -1.21 15.96 -18.09
N ARG A 143 -1.32 15.89 -19.43
CA ARG A 143 -2.48 15.25 -20.09
C ARG A 143 -2.62 13.77 -19.72
N ARG A 144 -1.49 13.04 -19.63
CA ARG A 144 -1.47 11.61 -19.26
C ARG A 144 -1.83 11.44 -17.77
N ARG A 145 -1.20 12.25 -16.91
CA ARG A 145 -1.45 12.27 -15.47
C ARG A 145 -2.91 12.57 -15.17
N ARG A 146 -3.48 13.63 -15.74
CA ARG A 146 -4.88 14.03 -15.59
C ARG A 146 -5.86 12.93 -16.03
N ARG A 147 -5.59 12.26 -17.15
CA ARG A 147 -6.42 11.13 -17.61
C ARG A 147 -6.42 9.98 -16.61
N LEU A 148 -5.24 9.63 -16.09
CA LEU A 148 -5.08 8.55 -15.11
C LEU A 148 -5.79 8.86 -13.80
N MET A 149 -5.56 10.05 -13.25
CA MET A 149 -6.15 10.45 -11.97
C MET A 149 -7.68 10.56 -12.04
N ARG A 150 -8.22 11.05 -13.14
CA ARG A 150 -9.68 11.01 -13.38
C ARG A 150 -10.22 9.58 -13.41
N PHE A 151 -9.53 8.67 -14.08
CA PHE A 151 -9.91 7.26 -14.11
C PHE A 151 -9.89 6.66 -12.70
N TYR A 152 -8.81 6.88 -11.94
CA TYR A 152 -8.66 6.40 -10.56
C TYR A 152 -9.76 6.94 -9.64
N ARG A 153 -10.01 8.25 -9.68
CA ARG A 153 -11.09 8.89 -8.91
C ARG A 153 -12.46 8.27 -9.22
N GLU A 154 -12.73 7.99 -10.48
CA GLU A 154 -13.99 7.33 -10.89
C GLU A 154 -14.06 5.86 -10.45
N CYS A 155 -12.94 5.16 -10.32
CA CYS A 155 -12.89 3.82 -9.73
C CYS A 155 -13.23 3.85 -8.24
N ILE A 156 -12.65 4.79 -7.47
CA ILE A 156 -12.96 4.99 -6.05
C ILE A 156 -14.45 5.31 -5.86
N ARG A 157 -15.00 6.23 -6.67
CA ARG A 157 -16.42 6.56 -6.59
C ARG A 157 -17.32 5.32 -6.76
N ARG A 158 -16.99 4.42 -7.71
CA ARG A 158 -17.71 3.17 -7.92
C ARG A 158 -17.55 2.19 -6.77
N GLN A 159 -16.37 2.15 -6.19
CA GLN A 159 -16.08 1.32 -5.04
C GLN A 159 -16.89 1.76 -3.81
N LEU A 160 -16.91 3.06 -3.51
CA LEU A 160 -17.73 3.62 -2.43
C LEU A 160 -19.23 3.44 -2.69
N TYR A 161 -19.71 3.73 -3.90
CA TYR A 161 -21.11 3.49 -4.25
C TYR A 161 -21.55 2.03 -4.03
N LEU A 162 -20.64 1.08 -4.21
CA LEU A 162 -20.92 -0.34 -4.05
C LEU A 162 -20.86 -0.79 -2.58
N ASN A 163 -19.95 -0.23 -1.79
CA ASN A 163 -19.53 -0.74 -0.49
C ASN A 163 -19.94 0.13 0.70
N GLY A 164 -20.47 1.33 0.45
CA GLY A 164 -20.91 2.30 1.44
C GLY A 164 -20.50 3.70 1.01
N PRO A 165 -21.45 4.48 0.42
CA PRO A 165 -21.18 5.83 -0.05
C PRO A 165 -20.86 6.82 1.07
N GLU A 166 -21.19 6.47 2.31
CA GLU A 166 -20.92 7.23 3.53
C GLU A 166 -19.52 6.95 4.12
N LYS A 167 -18.82 5.95 3.61
CA LYS A 167 -17.51 5.51 4.14
C LYS A 167 -16.37 6.30 3.53
N THR A 168 -15.28 6.36 4.27
CA THR A 168 -14.00 6.88 3.80
C THR A 168 -13.25 5.82 3.00
N HIS A 169 -12.75 6.19 1.82
CA HIS A 169 -11.89 5.29 1.04
C HIS A 169 -10.53 5.16 1.71
N LEU A 170 -10.12 3.93 2.00
CA LEU A 170 -8.79 3.60 2.51
C LEU A 170 -7.98 2.92 1.40
N SER A 171 -6.92 3.57 0.97
CA SER A 171 -5.96 3.07 -0.01
C SER A 171 -4.67 2.65 0.68
N LYS A 172 -4.07 1.54 0.25
CA LYS A 172 -2.71 1.17 0.62
C LYS A 172 -1.92 0.91 -0.64
N ASN A 173 -0.86 1.71 -0.86
CA ASN A 173 -0.10 1.57 -2.08
C ASN A 173 1.32 2.16 -1.98
N PRO A 174 2.35 1.32 -1.88
CA PRO A 174 3.73 1.80 -1.87
C PRO A 174 4.14 2.58 -3.13
N THR A 175 3.57 2.24 -4.30
CA THR A 175 3.91 2.92 -5.55
C THR A 175 3.32 4.33 -5.65
N PHE A 176 2.41 4.70 -4.74
CA PHE A 176 1.81 6.04 -4.73
C PHE A 176 2.70 7.11 -4.12
N THR A 177 3.84 6.74 -3.56
CA THR A 177 4.86 7.70 -3.12
C THR A 177 5.31 8.67 -4.23
N GLY A 178 5.33 8.24 -5.48
CA GLY A 178 5.71 9.08 -6.63
C GLY A 178 4.55 9.81 -7.31
N ARG A 179 3.39 9.97 -6.62
CA ARG A 179 2.21 10.66 -7.15
C ARG A 179 1.47 11.50 -6.11
N VAL A 180 2.15 11.90 -5.06
CA VAL A 180 1.55 12.64 -3.93
C VAL A 180 0.97 13.97 -4.38
N GLU A 181 1.66 14.72 -5.23
CA GLU A 181 1.15 15.97 -5.81
C GLU A 181 -0.17 15.76 -6.58
N SER A 182 -0.22 14.72 -7.42
CA SER A 182 -1.44 14.36 -8.15
C SER A 182 -2.56 13.89 -7.24
N LEU A 183 -2.25 13.18 -6.14
CA LEU A 183 -3.26 12.79 -5.17
C LEU A 183 -3.87 14.01 -4.48
N ILE A 184 -3.05 14.98 -4.07
CA ILE A 184 -3.53 16.25 -3.46
C ILE A 184 -4.36 17.06 -4.48
N GLU A 185 -3.92 17.16 -5.75
CA GLU A 185 -4.67 17.85 -6.81
C GLU A 185 -6.09 17.30 -6.98
N TYR A 186 -6.26 15.98 -6.89
CA TYR A 186 -7.53 15.30 -7.15
C TYR A 186 -8.36 15.01 -5.90
N PHE A 187 -7.74 15.04 -4.74
CA PHE A 187 -8.31 14.81 -3.42
C PHE A 187 -7.73 15.82 -2.44
N PRO A 188 -8.17 17.09 -2.50
CA PRO A 188 -7.58 18.16 -1.70
C PRO A 188 -7.84 18.02 -0.19
N ASP A 189 -8.79 17.18 0.20
CA ASP A 189 -9.12 16.80 1.57
C ASP A 189 -8.49 15.45 1.98
N ALA A 190 -7.59 14.89 1.18
CA ALA A 190 -6.93 13.63 1.47
C ALA A 190 -6.11 13.67 2.76
N ARG A 191 -6.01 12.51 3.41
CA ARG A 191 -5.16 12.28 4.56
C ARG A 191 -4.09 11.25 4.21
N PHE A 192 -2.85 11.52 4.60
CA PHE A 192 -1.74 10.66 4.27
C PHE A 192 -1.17 9.96 5.51
N VAL A 193 -0.92 8.67 5.38
CA VAL A 193 -0.24 7.87 6.39
C VAL A 193 1.06 7.34 5.78
N LEU A 194 2.19 7.71 6.39
CA LEU A 194 3.52 7.33 5.94
C LEU A 194 4.21 6.44 6.98
N PRO A 195 4.14 5.11 6.83
CA PRO A 195 4.96 4.21 7.64
C PRO A 195 6.42 4.24 7.17
N TYR A 196 7.31 4.44 8.13
CA TYR A 196 8.75 4.47 7.96
C TYR A 196 9.42 3.28 8.64
N ARG A 197 10.32 2.65 7.95
CA ARG A 197 11.20 1.59 8.48
C ARG A 197 12.61 1.86 7.99
N ASN A 198 13.61 1.42 8.76
CA ASN A 198 15.02 1.62 8.45
C ASN A 198 15.33 1.23 6.98
N PRO A 199 15.82 2.15 6.15
CA PRO A 199 16.16 1.89 4.74
C PRO A 199 17.18 0.77 4.54
N LEU A 200 18.08 0.56 5.51
CA LEU A 200 19.04 -0.55 5.49
C LEU A 200 18.37 -1.93 5.61
N GLU A 201 17.13 -1.99 6.05
CA GLU A 201 16.34 -3.21 6.10
C GLU A 201 15.38 -3.32 4.90
N THR A 202 14.74 -2.21 4.53
CA THR A 202 13.67 -2.23 3.52
C THR A 202 14.19 -2.33 2.11
N ILE A 203 15.28 -1.60 1.79
CA ILE A 203 15.87 -1.59 0.44
C ILE A 203 16.35 -3.00 0.06
N PRO A 204 17.27 -3.64 0.82
CA PRO A 204 17.73 -4.97 0.45
C PRO A 204 16.60 -6.02 0.48
N SER A 205 15.61 -5.88 1.36
CA SER A 205 14.43 -6.75 1.38
C SER A 205 13.58 -6.63 0.11
N LEU A 206 13.43 -5.40 -0.44
CA LEU A 206 12.75 -5.18 -1.71
C LEU A 206 13.54 -5.77 -2.87
N LEU A 207 14.85 -5.55 -2.92
CA LEU A 207 15.71 -6.09 -3.98
C LEU A 207 15.70 -7.62 -3.99
N ALA A 208 15.75 -8.27 -2.82
CA ALA A 208 15.65 -9.71 -2.69
C ALA A 208 14.29 -10.25 -3.19
N LEU A 209 13.21 -9.56 -2.86
CA LEU A 209 11.86 -9.89 -3.36
C LEU A 209 11.83 -9.83 -4.90
N MET A 210 12.36 -8.76 -5.48
CA MET A 210 12.38 -8.57 -6.93
C MET A 210 13.31 -9.58 -7.63
N ARG A 211 14.47 -9.88 -7.04
CA ARG A 211 15.35 -10.96 -7.51
C ARG A 211 14.59 -12.29 -7.63
N GLY A 212 13.81 -12.65 -6.62
CA GLY A 212 12.98 -13.86 -6.64
C GLY A 212 12.01 -13.89 -7.82
N PHE A 213 11.28 -12.79 -8.06
CA PHE A 213 10.34 -12.71 -9.18
C PHE A 213 11.02 -12.75 -10.54
N TRP A 214 12.15 -12.08 -10.71
CA TRP A 214 12.88 -12.02 -11.98
C TRP A 214 13.61 -13.34 -12.30
N THR A 215 14.19 -13.99 -11.28
CA THR A 215 14.80 -15.32 -11.43
C THR A 215 13.77 -16.37 -11.90
N LEU A 216 12.58 -16.38 -11.31
CA LEU A 216 11.48 -17.27 -11.72
C LEU A 216 11.03 -17.05 -13.18
N ARG A 217 11.37 -15.89 -13.77
CA ARG A 217 11.06 -15.55 -15.17
C ARG A 217 12.24 -15.70 -16.12
N GLY A 218 13.38 -16.20 -15.62
CA GLY A 218 14.58 -16.43 -16.43
C GLY A 218 15.27 -15.14 -16.86
N VAL A 219 15.12 -14.04 -16.11
CA VAL A 219 15.85 -12.79 -16.36
C VAL A 219 17.33 -13.03 -16.10
N ASP A 220 18.21 -12.59 -17.01
CA ASP A 220 19.64 -12.67 -16.87
C ASP A 220 20.19 -11.72 -15.79
N GLU A 221 21.37 -12.05 -15.25
CA GLU A 221 21.95 -11.30 -14.12
C GLU A 221 22.29 -9.84 -14.52
N GLU A 222 22.75 -9.59 -15.74
CA GLU A 222 23.10 -8.23 -16.19
C GLU A 222 21.85 -7.34 -16.20
N THR A 223 20.74 -7.87 -16.71
CA THR A 223 19.45 -7.16 -16.71
C THR A 223 18.92 -6.97 -15.29
N MET A 224 19.10 -7.95 -14.40
CA MET A 224 18.73 -7.80 -13.00
C MET A 224 19.54 -6.70 -12.29
N GLN A 225 20.85 -6.62 -12.53
CA GLN A 225 21.71 -5.58 -11.92
C GLN A 225 21.27 -4.17 -12.36
N ARG A 226 20.93 -3.98 -13.64
CA ARG A 226 20.36 -2.70 -14.10
C ARG A 226 19.05 -2.39 -13.38
N GLY A 227 18.17 -3.38 -13.23
CA GLY A 227 16.92 -3.25 -12.50
C GLY A 227 17.12 -2.91 -11.02
N PHE A 228 18.12 -3.49 -10.34
CA PHE A 228 18.44 -3.19 -8.95
C PHE A 228 18.90 -1.74 -8.77
N ALA A 229 19.74 -1.24 -9.69
CA ALA A 229 20.15 0.16 -9.65
C ALA A 229 18.93 1.11 -9.78
N GLN A 230 17.99 0.80 -10.68
CA GLN A 230 16.75 1.57 -10.84
C GLN A 230 15.85 1.47 -9.60
N LEU A 231 15.72 0.28 -9.00
CA LEU A 231 14.94 0.09 -7.75
C LEU A 231 15.54 0.84 -6.57
N TYR A 232 16.85 0.93 -6.51
CA TYR A 232 17.54 1.73 -5.50
C TYR A 232 17.16 3.21 -5.62
N GLU A 233 17.25 3.79 -6.82
CA GLU A 233 16.84 5.18 -7.07
C GLU A 233 15.34 5.41 -6.74
N GLN A 234 14.47 4.49 -7.13
CA GLN A 234 13.06 4.54 -6.78
C GLN A 234 12.84 4.43 -5.27
N SER A 235 13.65 3.65 -4.57
CA SER A 235 13.59 3.53 -3.11
C SER A 235 13.94 4.85 -2.44
N ILE A 236 15.03 5.50 -2.85
CA ILE A 236 15.40 6.82 -2.35
C ILE A 236 14.27 7.83 -2.61
N HIS A 237 13.76 7.88 -3.85
CA HIS A 237 12.65 8.76 -4.22
C HIS A 237 11.40 8.49 -3.35
N SER A 238 11.09 7.23 -3.06
CA SER A 238 9.94 6.87 -2.23
C SER A 238 10.05 7.37 -0.78
N TYR A 239 11.26 7.60 -0.29
CA TYR A 239 11.50 8.16 1.03
C TYR A 239 11.54 9.68 1.05
N THR A 240 12.01 10.33 -0.02
CA THR A 240 12.27 11.78 -0.04
C THR A 240 11.12 12.56 -0.66
N TYR A 241 10.63 12.15 -1.82
CA TYR A 241 9.63 12.89 -2.58
C TYR A 241 8.31 13.17 -1.83
N PRO A 242 7.71 12.20 -1.09
CA PRO A 242 6.52 12.50 -0.31
C PRO A 242 6.73 13.58 0.74
N GLU A 243 7.90 13.58 1.41
CA GLU A 243 8.22 14.61 2.41
C GLU A 243 8.37 15.99 1.76
N ASP A 244 9.03 16.06 0.59
CA ASP A 244 9.22 17.31 -0.15
C ASP A 244 7.88 17.89 -0.63
N VAL A 245 6.97 17.06 -1.10
CA VAL A 245 5.63 17.48 -1.51
C VAL A 245 4.82 17.96 -0.30
N LEU A 246 4.73 17.12 0.74
CA LEU A 246 3.91 17.40 1.91
C LEU A 246 4.43 18.61 2.73
N ALA A 247 5.71 18.93 2.64
CA ALA A 247 6.27 20.15 3.23
C ALA A 247 5.71 21.44 2.57
N ARG A 248 5.28 21.35 1.31
CA ARG A 248 4.66 22.46 0.57
C ARG A 248 3.15 22.59 0.81
N HIS A 249 2.51 21.51 1.25
CA HIS A 249 1.06 21.41 1.47
C HIS A 249 0.75 21.23 2.96
N GLN A 250 0.97 22.30 3.76
CA GLN A 250 0.85 22.27 5.22
C GLN A 250 -0.59 22.11 5.75
N ASP A 251 -1.57 22.30 4.91
CA ASP A 251 -3.00 22.10 5.17
C ASP A 251 -3.44 20.64 5.10
N ILE A 252 -2.60 19.79 4.50
CA ILE A 252 -2.86 18.35 4.38
C ILE A 252 -2.51 17.62 5.69
N LEU A 253 -3.45 16.82 6.18
CA LEU A 253 -3.23 16.02 7.38
C LEU A 253 -2.34 14.81 7.07
N VAL A 254 -1.26 14.68 7.86
CA VAL A 254 -0.25 13.62 7.66
C VAL A 254 0.10 12.97 8.99
N SER A 255 -0.03 11.64 9.05
CA SER A 255 0.49 10.84 10.17
C SER A 255 1.71 10.04 9.73
N ARG A 256 2.83 10.24 10.43
CA ARG A 256 4.10 9.55 10.21
C ARG A 256 4.29 8.48 11.28
N ILE A 257 4.48 7.23 10.85
CA ILE A 257 4.51 6.06 11.73
C ILE A 257 5.87 5.38 11.66
N ASP A 258 6.55 5.24 12.79
CA ASP A 258 7.72 4.35 12.89
C ASP A 258 7.25 2.89 12.93
N TYR A 259 7.76 2.07 12.01
CA TYR A 259 7.49 0.63 11.95
C TYR A 259 7.74 -0.09 13.29
N ARG A 260 8.80 0.30 14.02
CA ARG A 260 9.10 -0.26 15.34
C ARG A 260 7.95 -0.03 16.32
N SER A 261 7.37 1.17 16.32
CA SER A 261 6.20 1.48 17.15
C SER A 261 4.97 0.69 16.71
N LEU A 262 4.78 0.51 15.39
CA LEU A 262 3.65 -0.25 14.84
C LEU A 262 3.68 -1.73 15.27
N VAL A 263 4.87 -2.36 15.27
CA VAL A 263 4.98 -3.80 15.63
C VAL A 263 5.11 -4.05 17.13
N THR A 264 5.58 -3.07 17.91
CA THR A 264 5.73 -3.23 19.37
C THR A 264 4.57 -2.67 20.18
N ARG A 265 3.86 -1.68 19.66
CA ARG A 265 2.74 -0.98 20.30
C ARG A 265 1.65 -0.65 19.28
N PRO A 266 1.05 -1.67 18.62
CA PRO A 266 0.11 -1.45 17.52
C PRO A 266 -1.10 -0.61 17.95
N ARG A 267 -1.64 -0.85 19.14
CA ARG A 267 -2.77 -0.11 19.69
C ARG A 267 -2.45 1.38 19.84
N ALA A 268 -1.41 1.72 20.59
CA ALA A 268 -1.03 3.12 20.81
C ALA A 268 -0.69 3.83 19.48
N THR A 269 -0.11 3.12 18.52
CA THR A 269 0.23 3.65 17.19
C THR A 269 -1.01 3.99 16.39
N VAL A 270 -2.01 3.11 16.37
CA VAL A 270 -3.28 3.36 15.63
C VAL A 270 -4.12 4.41 16.35
N GLU A 271 -4.20 4.38 17.69
CA GLU A 271 -4.91 5.41 18.47
C GLU A 271 -4.32 6.81 18.23
N LYS A 272 -2.98 6.90 18.15
CA LYS A 272 -2.31 8.17 17.76
C LYS A 272 -2.67 8.61 16.34
N LEU A 273 -2.65 7.71 15.37
CA LEU A 273 -3.06 8.02 13.99
C LEU A 273 -4.51 8.55 13.95
N TYR A 274 -5.41 7.93 14.70
CA TYR A 274 -6.80 8.36 14.79
C TYR A 274 -6.90 9.76 15.40
N ALA A 275 -6.13 10.03 16.45
CA ALA A 275 -6.07 11.36 17.06
C ALA A 275 -5.50 12.41 16.08
N ASP A 276 -4.44 12.07 15.31
CA ASP A 276 -3.85 12.96 14.29
C ASP A 276 -4.89 13.37 13.23
N PHE A 277 -5.87 12.51 12.96
CA PHE A 277 -6.92 12.75 11.97
C PHE A 277 -8.26 13.21 12.56
N GLY A 278 -8.35 13.35 13.88
CA GLY A 278 -9.59 13.70 14.57
C GLY A 278 -10.65 12.60 14.52
N TYR A 279 -10.21 11.34 14.40
CA TYR A 279 -11.09 10.18 14.40
C TYR A 279 -11.33 9.64 15.81
N GLU A 280 -12.54 9.19 16.07
CA GLU A 280 -12.84 8.39 17.26
C GLU A 280 -12.58 6.91 16.98
N VAL A 281 -11.97 6.22 17.96
CA VAL A 281 -11.74 4.77 17.90
C VAL A 281 -12.99 4.04 18.31
N ALA A 282 -13.65 3.38 17.36
CA ALA A 282 -14.85 2.58 17.62
C ALA A 282 -14.57 1.41 18.58
N PRO A 283 -15.55 0.99 19.40
CA PRO A 283 -15.37 -0.15 20.31
C PRO A 283 -14.95 -1.45 19.59
N SER A 284 -15.48 -1.68 18.37
CA SER A 284 -15.13 -2.81 17.53
C SER A 284 -13.65 -2.81 17.13
N LEU A 285 -13.11 -1.66 16.74
CA LEU A 285 -11.70 -1.51 16.44
C LEU A 285 -10.83 -1.65 17.70
N ARG A 286 -11.27 -1.11 18.82
CA ARG A 286 -10.51 -1.19 20.09
C ARG A 286 -10.26 -2.64 20.49
N ALA A 287 -11.25 -3.51 20.39
CA ALA A 287 -11.11 -4.94 20.67
C ALA A 287 -10.05 -5.61 19.74
N VAL A 288 -10.04 -5.23 18.45
CA VAL A 288 -9.04 -5.73 17.49
C VAL A 288 -7.64 -5.26 17.86
N LEU A 289 -7.49 -4.01 18.27
CA LEU A 289 -6.19 -3.45 18.66
C LEU A 289 -5.67 -4.07 19.98
N GLU A 290 -6.54 -4.39 20.92
CA GLU A 290 -6.20 -5.14 22.12
C GLU A 290 -5.72 -6.55 21.79
N GLU A 291 -6.39 -7.24 20.87
CA GLU A 291 -5.93 -8.54 20.39
C GLU A 291 -4.58 -8.44 19.65
N ALA A 292 -4.37 -7.42 18.83
CA ALA A 292 -3.09 -7.19 18.15
C ALA A 292 -1.94 -6.94 19.15
N GLU A 293 -2.20 -6.20 20.23
CA GLU A 293 -1.24 -5.93 21.31
C GLU A 293 -0.81 -7.24 22.02
N THR A 294 -1.73 -8.20 22.22
CA THR A 294 -1.39 -9.49 22.86
C THR A 294 -0.51 -10.39 22.00
N ARG A 295 -0.49 -10.17 20.68
CA ARG A 295 0.33 -10.93 19.70
C ARG A 295 1.72 -10.33 19.48
N VAL A 296 2.04 -9.22 20.12
CA VAL A 296 3.37 -8.60 20.07
C VAL A 296 4.44 -9.58 20.56
N GLY A 297 5.56 -9.66 19.87
CA GLY A 297 6.72 -10.49 20.24
C GLY A 297 6.91 -11.78 19.43
N HIS A 298 6.04 -12.08 18.45
CA HIS A 298 6.17 -13.31 17.64
C HIS A 298 6.76 -13.08 16.25
N HIS A 299 7.20 -11.85 15.91
CA HIS A 299 7.76 -11.51 14.61
C HIS A 299 9.23 -11.09 14.70
N GLU A 300 10.13 -12.05 14.68
CA GLU A 300 11.54 -11.81 14.37
C GLU A 300 11.77 -11.92 12.86
N THR A 301 12.24 -10.85 12.23
CA THR A 301 12.67 -10.88 10.82
C THR A 301 14.07 -11.52 10.76
N LYS A 302 14.15 -12.81 10.41
CA LYS A 302 15.41 -13.59 10.36
C LYS A 302 16.23 -13.40 9.07
N HIS A 303 15.88 -12.48 8.19
CA HIS A 303 16.58 -12.32 6.91
C HIS A 303 17.65 -11.24 7.02
N GLN A 304 18.92 -11.64 7.06
CA GLN A 304 20.06 -10.76 6.79
C GLN A 304 20.26 -10.71 5.27
N TYR A 305 20.07 -9.55 4.68
CA TYR A 305 20.34 -9.30 3.27
C TYR A 305 21.63 -8.50 3.15
N SER A 306 22.58 -8.97 2.31
CA SER A 306 23.80 -8.23 2.01
C SER A 306 23.52 -7.16 0.96
N LEU A 307 23.84 -5.91 1.26
CA LEU A 307 23.78 -4.79 0.31
C LEU A 307 24.80 -4.93 -0.81
N GLU A 308 25.96 -5.48 -0.50
CA GLU A 308 27.07 -5.70 -1.43
C GLU A 308 26.67 -6.61 -2.60
N SER A 309 25.78 -7.59 -2.36
CA SER A 309 25.27 -8.48 -3.41
C SER A 309 24.43 -7.74 -4.47
N TYR A 310 24.05 -6.49 -4.20
CA TYR A 310 23.33 -5.58 -5.11
C TYR A 310 24.17 -4.40 -5.57
N GLY A 311 25.48 -4.38 -5.24
CA GLY A 311 26.37 -3.27 -5.58
C GLY A 311 26.10 -1.99 -4.77
N LEU A 312 25.47 -2.10 -3.60
CA LEU A 312 25.12 -0.98 -2.73
C LEU A 312 25.97 -0.95 -1.47
N SER A 313 26.22 0.24 -0.94
CA SER A 313 26.87 0.44 0.35
C SER A 313 25.92 1.09 1.36
N GLU A 314 26.11 0.75 2.62
CA GLU A 314 25.40 1.37 3.74
C GLU A 314 25.62 2.89 3.79
N THR A 315 26.85 3.33 3.57
CA THR A 315 27.25 4.75 3.57
C THR A 315 26.41 5.56 2.57
N GLN A 316 26.25 5.06 1.33
CA GLN A 316 25.45 5.74 0.31
C GLN A 316 23.97 5.91 0.73
N ILE A 317 23.39 4.89 1.37
CA ILE A 317 22.00 4.95 1.85
C ILE A 317 21.88 5.97 2.98
N ARG A 318 22.82 5.95 3.94
CA ARG A 318 22.83 6.86 5.09
C ARG A 318 23.00 8.32 4.67
N GLU A 319 23.93 8.60 3.77
CA GLU A 319 24.15 9.95 3.27
C GLU A 319 22.92 10.51 2.56
N ARG A 320 22.32 9.73 1.67
CA ARG A 320 21.18 10.17 0.89
C ARG A 320 19.88 10.33 1.72
N LEU A 321 19.74 9.61 2.81
CA LEU A 321 18.57 9.62 3.69
C LEU A 321 18.88 10.14 5.10
N ALA A 322 19.99 10.87 5.29
CA ALA A 322 20.45 11.37 6.58
C ALA A 322 19.36 12.07 7.42
N PRO A 323 18.47 12.91 6.85
CA PRO A 323 17.40 13.53 7.62
C PRO A 323 16.41 12.52 8.24
N LEU A 324 16.15 11.39 7.57
CA LEU A 324 15.26 10.35 8.09
C LEU A 324 15.96 9.52 9.17
N PHE A 325 17.25 9.20 8.99
CA PHE A 325 18.02 8.54 10.03
C PHE A 325 18.05 9.37 11.32
N ALA A 326 18.26 10.68 11.22
CA ALA A 326 18.21 11.61 12.35
C ALA A 326 16.79 11.67 12.98
N ARG A 327 15.75 11.79 12.18
CA ARG A 327 14.34 11.87 12.64
C ARG A 327 13.90 10.65 13.43
N PHE A 328 14.24 9.45 12.95
CA PHE A 328 13.78 8.20 13.55
C PHE A 328 14.81 7.53 14.48
N GLY A 329 15.97 8.14 14.66
CA GLY A 329 17.02 7.61 15.52
C GLY A 329 17.48 6.21 15.12
N TRP A 330 17.58 5.93 13.80
CA TRP A 330 18.10 4.65 13.33
C TRP A 330 19.62 4.66 13.45
N ALA A 331 20.13 3.94 14.47
CA ALA A 331 21.55 3.96 14.85
C ALA A 331 22.50 3.55 13.73
N SER A 332 23.78 4.01 13.86
CA SER A 332 24.90 3.78 12.94
C SER A 332 25.50 2.43 13.19
N SER A 333 25.05 1.35 13.24
CA SER A 333 25.53 -0.02 13.51
C SER A 333 25.16 -0.59 14.88
N PRO A 334 24.95 -1.90 14.98
CA PRO A 334 24.69 -2.59 16.26
C PRO A 334 25.83 -2.44 17.28
N ASP A 335 27.03 -2.03 16.85
CA ASP A 335 28.21 -1.91 17.70
C ASP A 335 28.28 -0.60 18.52
N GLU A 336 27.50 0.43 18.16
CA GLU A 336 27.48 1.70 18.92
C GLU A 336 26.47 1.70 20.08
N ASP A 337 25.44 0.89 20.05
CA ASP A 337 24.45 0.78 21.14
C ASP A 337 25.02 0.06 22.39
N SER A 338 26.17 -0.62 22.28
CA SER A 338 26.84 -1.26 23.43
C SER A 338 27.70 -0.29 24.27
N ALA A 339 27.94 0.93 23.78
CA ALA A 339 28.86 1.86 24.42
C ALA A 339 28.20 2.93 25.32
N THR A 340 26.87 3.02 25.34
CA THR A 340 26.12 4.01 26.15
C THR A 340 25.23 3.37 27.22
N THR A 341 25.80 2.54 28.07
CA THR A 341 25.20 2.25 29.38
C THR A 341 25.80 3.23 30.37
N PRO A 342 25.07 4.23 30.89
CA PRO A 342 25.57 5.03 31.99
C PRO A 342 25.63 4.12 33.23
N SER A 343 26.85 3.91 33.74
CA SER A 343 27.08 3.34 35.06
C SER A 343 26.52 4.32 36.09
N PHE A 344 25.38 4.00 36.66
CA PHE A 344 24.97 4.61 37.93
C PHE A 344 25.71 3.90 39.04
N GLY A 345 26.69 4.62 39.68
CA GLY A 345 27.23 4.35 40.98
C GLY A 345 26.32 4.91 42.07
#